data_4e60dc5741628d8007561e0f94047a9d
#
_entry.id   4e60dc5741628d8007561e0f94047a9d
#
_cell.length_a   1.000
_cell.length_b   1.000
_cell.length_c   1.000
_cell.angle_alpha   90.00
_cell.angle_beta   90.00
_cell.angle_gamma   90.00
#
_symmetry.space_group_name_H-M   'P 1'
#
loop_
_entity.id
_entity.type
_entity.pdbx_description
1 polymer ?
#
loop_
_entity_poly.entity_id
_entity_poly.type
_entity_poly.pdbx_seq_one_letter_code
_entity_poly.pdbx_strand_id
1 'polypeptide(L)'
;MYSTLGAKLDVVEMLDGLMQGADRDLVKVWQKMNAHRFDKLMLKTKTVGAEATADGIKVSFEGLDGSKSEGVYDLVLQAVGRTPNGKKIGADKAGVIVGDRGFIPVDVQMRTNVPHIFAIGDIVGQPMLAHKAVHEAHVAAEVASGDTKAQFDARVIPSVAYTDPEVAWVGLTEDEAKAKGIKVKKGLFPWTASGRAIANGRDEGFTKLLFDAESHQILGGGIVGTHAGDMIGEVALAIEMGADEVDIGKTIHPHPTLGESIGMAAEVAHGSCTDLPPQRK
;
A
#
# COMPACT_ATOMS: atom_id res chain seq x y z
N MET A 1 10.33 14.91 0.79
CA MET A 1 10.24 16.33 0.35
C MET A 1 10.85 17.26 1.38
N TYR A 2 10.28 17.50 2.58
CA TYR A 2 10.75 18.51 3.55
C TYR A 2 12.21 18.32 3.97
N SER A 3 12.64 17.08 4.28
CA SER A 3 14.05 16.80 4.59
C SER A 3 14.99 17.19 3.45
N THR A 4 14.60 16.90 2.19
CA THR A 4 15.40 17.28 1.00
C THR A 4 15.50 18.80 0.82
N LEU A 5 14.52 19.55 1.32
CA LEU A 5 14.52 21.01 1.35
C LEU A 5 15.25 21.60 2.57
N GLY A 6 15.85 20.77 3.42
CA GLY A 6 16.66 21.19 4.56
C GLY A 6 15.91 21.26 5.89
N ALA A 7 14.62 20.86 5.95
CA ALA A 7 13.91 20.81 7.21
C ALA A 7 14.40 19.65 8.09
N LYS A 8 14.53 19.90 9.39
CA LYS A 8 14.65 18.86 10.41
C LYS A 8 13.30 18.22 10.67
N LEU A 9 13.24 16.90 10.74
CA LEU A 9 11.98 16.17 10.83
C LEU A 9 11.95 15.27 12.07
N ASP A 10 10.93 15.48 12.89
CA ASP A 10 10.47 14.48 13.86
C ASP A 10 9.23 13.81 13.30
N VAL A 11 9.18 12.47 13.34
CA VAL A 11 8.04 11.67 12.89
C VAL A 11 7.45 10.95 14.08
N VAL A 12 6.13 11.05 14.24
CA VAL A 12 5.39 10.41 15.33
C VAL A 12 4.36 9.44 14.75
N GLU A 13 4.38 8.20 15.24
CA GLU A 13 3.43 7.16 14.87
C GLU A 13 2.92 6.44 16.13
N MET A 14 1.62 6.32 16.25
CA MET A 14 0.97 5.68 17.39
C MET A 14 1.18 4.16 17.41
N LEU A 15 1.35 3.55 16.23
CA LEU A 15 1.56 2.13 16.06
C LEU A 15 3.06 1.78 16.16
N ASP A 16 3.37 0.50 16.07
CA ASP A 16 4.73 -0.03 16.22
C ASP A 16 5.59 0.06 14.94
N GLY A 17 5.06 0.59 13.85
CA GLY A 17 5.77 0.76 12.60
C GLY A 17 5.07 1.72 11.64
N LEU A 18 5.79 2.17 10.65
CA LEU A 18 5.27 2.99 9.55
C LEU A 18 4.62 2.09 8.48
N MET A 19 3.76 2.66 7.61
CA MET A 19 3.16 1.98 6.45
C MET A 19 2.52 0.63 6.83
N GLN A 20 1.55 0.64 7.73
CA GLN A 20 0.95 -0.56 8.35
C GLN A 20 0.37 -1.60 7.37
N GLY A 21 -0.04 -1.20 6.19
CA GLY A 21 -0.60 -2.13 5.19
C GLY A 21 0.46 -2.93 4.42
N ALA A 22 1.74 -2.55 4.49
CA ALA A 22 2.83 -3.22 3.78
C ALA A 22 3.55 -4.24 4.67
N ASP A 23 4.07 -5.30 4.06
CA ASP A 23 4.93 -6.27 4.75
C ASP A 23 6.14 -5.58 5.39
N ARG A 24 6.49 -6.01 6.58
CA ARG A 24 7.52 -5.36 7.40
C ARG A 24 8.92 -5.39 6.79
N ASP A 25 9.24 -6.38 5.98
CA ASP A 25 10.52 -6.48 5.27
C ASP A 25 10.69 -5.38 4.20
N LEU A 26 9.61 -5.06 3.46
CA LEU A 26 9.57 -3.92 2.53
C LEU A 26 9.84 -2.59 3.27
N VAL A 27 9.10 -2.37 4.36
CA VAL A 27 9.22 -1.15 5.15
C VAL A 27 10.60 -0.99 5.79
N LYS A 28 11.25 -2.10 6.19
CA LYS A 28 12.61 -2.08 6.74
C LYS A 28 13.65 -1.54 5.74
N VAL A 29 13.53 -1.89 4.45
CA VAL A 29 14.43 -1.33 3.42
C VAL A 29 14.25 0.17 3.35
N TRP A 30 13.01 0.63 3.20
CA TRP A 30 12.68 2.05 3.16
C TRP A 30 13.19 2.79 4.43
N GLN A 31 12.93 2.24 5.60
CA GLN A 31 13.30 2.85 6.88
C GLN A 31 14.83 2.97 7.01
N LYS A 32 15.58 1.93 6.62
CA LYS A 32 17.05 1.96 6.62
C LYS A 32 17.59 3.06 5.71
N MET A 33 17.04 3.19 4.49
CA MET A 33 17.45 4.21 3.52
C MET A 33 17.15 5.63 4.01
N ASN A 34 16.06 5.81 4.75
CA ASN A 34 15.58 7.14 5.17
C ASN A 34 15.91 7.49 6.63
N ALA A 35 16.57 6.61 7.38
CA ALA A 35 16.87 6.84 8.79
C ALA A 35 17.61 8.18 9.05
N HIS A 36 18.52 8.55 8.15
CA HIS A 36 19.29 9.79 8.23
C HIS A 36 18.47 11.08 7.99
N ARG A 37 17.23 10.94 7.52
CA ARG A 37 16.32 12.07 7.22
C ARG A 37 15.49 12.51 8.41
N PHE A 38 15.50 11.72 9.50
CA PHE A 38 14.70 11.97 10.68
C PHE A 38 15.61 12.27 11.86
N ASP A 39 15.38 13.39 12.54
CA ASP A 39 16.04 13.68 13.82
C ASP A 39 15.50 12.73 14.89
N LYS A 40 14.17 12.49 14.88
CA LYS A 40 13.51 11.51 15.75
C LYS A 40 12.44 10.74 14.99
N LEU A 41 12.40 9.44 15.24
CA LEU A 41 11.28 8.57 14.86
C LEU A 41 10.66 8.00 16.13
N MET A 42 9.50 8.53 16.51
CA MET A 42 8.79 8.18 17.74
C MET A 42 7.63 7.22 17.40
N LEU A 43 7.91 5.93 17.45
CA LEU A 43 6.90 4.89 17.31
C LEU A 43 6.20 4.64 18.66
N LYS A 44 5.02 4.01 18.64
CA LYS A 44 4.19 3.74 19.83
C LYS A 44 3.95 4.99 20.67
N THR A 45 3.83 6.13 20.01
CA THR A 45 3.73 7.44 20.64
C THR A 45 2.52 8.19 20.11
N LYS A 46 1.70 8.69 21.00
CA LYS A 46 0.52 9.52 20.67
C LYS A 46 0.88 10.99 20.76
N THR A 47 0.37 11.81 19.85
CA THR A 47 0.27 13.24 20.04
C THR A 47 -0.98 13.53 20.87
N VAL A 48 -0.79 14.11 22.06
CA VAL A 48 -1.88 14.35 23.02
C VAL A 48 -2.29 15.83 23.11
N GLY A 49 -1.51 16.72 22.52
CA GLY A 49 -1.82 18.14 22.45
C GLY A 49 -0.92 18.88 21.47
N ALA A 50 -1.43 19.98 20.94
CA ALA A 50 -0.68 20.96 20.15
C ALA A 50 -1.20 22.36 20.48
N GLU A 51 -0.29 23.29 20.80
CA GLU A 51 -0.61 24.64 21.20
C GLU A 51 0.31 25.63 20.48
N ALA A 52 -0.26 26.70 19.93
CA ALA A 52 0.51 27.78 19.35
C ALA A 52 1.11 28.65 20.46
N THR A 53 2.42 28.89 20.41
CA THR A 53 3.16 29.74 21.36
C THR A 53 3.91 30.84 20.61
N ALA A 54 4.55 31.74 21.33
CA ALA A 54 5.38 32.78 20.72
C ALA A 54 6.61 32.19 19.98
N ASP A 55 7.09 31.03 20.42
CA ASP A 55 8.29 30.38 19.90
C ASP A 55 7.99 29.30 18.83
N GLY A 56 6.71 29.09 18.49
CA GLY A 56 6.29 28.07 17.53
C GLY A 56 5.13 27.22 18.04
N ILE A 57 4.97 26.02 17.49
CA ILE A 57 3.91 25.09 17.88
C ILE A 57 4.49 24.09 18.89
N LYS A 58 4.05 24.20 20.15
CA LYS A 58 4.39 23.24 21.20
C LYS A 58 3.51 22.01 21.05
N VAL A 59 4.14 20.85 20.89
CA VAL A 59 3.46 19.55 20.73
C VAL A 59 3.82 18.66 21.92
N SER A 60 2.80 18.06 22.53
CA SER A 60 2.93 17.13 23.65
C SER A 60 2.72 15.69 23.19
N PHE A 61 3.57 14.80 23.62
CA PHE A 61 3.60 13.38 23.25
C PHE A 61 3.46 12.49 24.48
N GLU A 62 2.83 11.32 24.27
CA GLU A 62 2.71 10.29 25.29
C GLU A 62 3.00 8.92 24.66
N GLY A 63 4.07 8.26 25.13
CA GLY A 63 4.41 6.89 24.77
C GLY A 63 3.41 5.89 25.32
N LEU A 64 3.29 4.72 24.70
CA LEU A 64 2.44 3.63 25.22
C LEU A 64 2.93 3.10 26.58
N ASP A 65 4.17 3.37 26.94
CA ASP A 65 4.76 3.10 28.26
C ASP A 65 4.44 4.18 29.30
N GLY A 66 3.65 5.19 28.95
CA GLY A 66 3.27 6.33 29.79
C GLY A 66 4.34 7.43 29.87
N SER A 67 5.46 7.33 29.14
CA SER A 67 6.46 8.37 29.06
C SER A 67 5.87 9.64 28.40
N LYS A 68 6.23 10.82 28.91
CA LYS A 68 5.76 12.09 28.37
C LYS A 68 6.94 12.90 27.87
N SER A 69 6.76 13.54 26.71
CA SER A 69 7.74 14.45 26.12
C SER A 69 7.06 15.58 25.38
N GLU A 70 7.82 16.62 25.07
CA GLU A 70 7.35 17.79 24.34
C GLU A 70 8.39 18.24 23.32
N GLY A 71 7.94 18.89 22.27
CA GLY A 71 8.76 19.54 21.27
C GLY A 71 8.15 20.82 20.80
N VAL A 72 8.96 21.76 20.31
CA VAL A 72 8.51 23.02 19.69
C VAL A 72 8.91 22.97 18.22
N TYR A 73 7.98 23.26 17.33
CA TYR A 73 8.14 23.09 15.89
C TYR A 73 7.66 24.34 15.14
N ASP A 74 8.33 24.65 14.03
CA ASP A 74 7.90 25.72 13.12
C ASP A 74 6.61 25.34 12.37
N LEU A 75 6.47 24.02 12.07
CA LEU A 75 5.33 23.47 11.33
C LEU A 75 4.99 22.07 11.86
N VAL A 76 3.70 21.80 11.95
CA VAL A 76 3.15 20.45 12.23
C VAL A 76 2.28 19.99 11.08
N LEU A 77 2.64 18.85 10.49
CA LEU A 77 1.84 18.19 9.47
C LEU A 77 1.04 17.05 10.10
N GLN A 78 -0.29 17.20 10.10
CA GLN A 78 -1.19 16.16 10.57
C GLN A 78 -1.54 15.20 9.42
N ALA A 79 -1.11 13.94 9.53
CA ALA A 79 -1.34 12.90 8.52
C ALA A 79 -1.94 11.62 9.14
N VAL A 80 -2.89 11.78 10.05
CA VAL A 80 -3.47 10.72 10.90
C VAL A 80 -4.65 9.97 10.26
N GLY A 81 -4.81 10.05 8.94
CA GLY A 81 -5.86 9.38 8.19
C GLY A 81 -6.92 10.33 7.65
N ARG A 82 -8.04 9.75 7.20
CA ARG A 82 -9.14 10.47 6.53
C ARG A 82 -10.47 10.10 7.16
N THR A 83 -11.39 11.05 7.17
CA THR A 83 -12.79 10.86 7.58
C THR A 83 -13.69 11.13 6.39
N PRO A 84 -14.60 10.21 6.01
CA PRO A 84 -15.52 10.41 4.91
C PRO A 84 -16.52 11.54 5.25
N ASN A 85 -16.92 12.30 4.22
CA ASN A 85 -17.73 13.51 4.40
C ASN A 85 -19.25 13.27 4.25
N GLY A 86 -19.71 12.02 4.31
CA GLY A 86 -21.14 11.71 4.10
C GLY A 86 -22.10 12.52 4.96
N LYS A 87 -21.72 12.81 6.22
CA LYS A 87 -22.54 13.64 7.14
C LYS A 87 -22.49 15.14 6.83
N LYS A 88 -21.64 15.59 5.90
CA LYS A 88 -21.42 17.01 5.61
C LYS A 88 -22.00 17.48 4.28
N ILE A 89 -22.48 16.56 3.44
CA ILE A 89 -22.94 16.83 2.06
C ILE A 89 -24.48 16.95 1.95
N GLY A 90 -25.20 16.84 3.06
CA GLY A 90 -26.67 16.89 3.06
C GLY A 90 -27.33 15.66 2.41
N ALA A 91 -26.68 14.50 2.46
CA ALA A 91 -27.17 13.24 1.87
C ALA A 91 -28.55 12.80 2.45
N ASP A 92 -28.81 13.13 3.71
CA ASP A 92 -30.07 12.91 4.41
C ASP A 92 -31.25 13.61 3.73
N LYS A 93 -31.03 14.79 3.12
CA LYS A 93 -32.07 15.55 2.39
C LYS A 93 -32.55 14.81 1.13
N ALA A 94 -31.73 13.94 0.59
CA ALA A 94 -32.07 13.04 -0.53
C ALA A 94 -32.50 11.64 -0.06
N GLY A 95 -32.65 11.42 1.25
CA GLY A 95 -33.01 10.12 1.83
C GLY A 95 -31.87 9.09 1.81
N VAL A 96 -30.65 9.52 1.51
CA VAL A 96 -29.48 8.62 1.49
C VAL A 96 -29.01 8.33 2.91
N ILE A 97 -28.85 7.05 3.23
CA ILE A 97 -28.37 6.60 4.53
C ILE A 97 -26.86 6.85 4.63
N VAL A 98 -26.47 7.49 5.76
CA VAL A 98 -25.06 7.70 6.11
C VAL A 98 -24.79 7.01 7.45
N GLY A 99 -23.82 6.10 7.46
CA GLY A 99 -23.43 5.38 8.67
C GLY A 99 -22.73 6.27 9.70
N ASP A 100 -22.55 5.75 10.91
CA ASP A 100 -22.02 6.51 12.05
C ASP A 100 -20.65 7.11 11.79
N ARG A 101 -19.80 6.42 11.04
CA ARG A 101 -18.46 6.87 10.64
C ARG A 101 -18.44 7.79 9.42
N GLY A 102 -19.62 8.15 8.86
CA GLY A 102 -19.74 9.05 7.70
C GLY A 102 -19.65 8.36 6.34
N PHE A 103 -19.58 7.03 6.28
CA PHE A 103 -19.64 6.26 5.02
C PHE A 103 -21.09 6.13 4.54
N ILE A 104 -21.25 6.09 3.21
CA ILE A 104 -22.49 5.78 2.52
C ILE A 104 -22.43 4.33 2.07
N PRO A 105 -23.27 3.43 2.60
CA PRO A 105 -23.35 2.05 2.13
C PRO A 105 -23.83 1.98 0.69
N VAL A 106 -23.16 1.14 -0.12
CA VAL A 106 -23.54 0.84 -1.51
C VAL A 106 -23.53 -0.65 -1.75
N ASP A 107 -24.26 -1.09 -2.77
CA ASP A 107 -24.17 -2.44 -3.29
C ASP A 107 -23.01 -2.60 -4.30
N VAL A 108 -22.86 -3.79 -4.89
CA VAL A 108 -21.81 -4.08 -5.89
C VAL A 108 -21.96 -3.26 -7.18
N GLN A 109 -23.11 -2.64 -7.39
CA GLN A 109 -23.40 -1.74 -8.51
C GLN A 109 -23.22 -0.26 -8.14
N MET A 110 -22.63 0.03 -6.98
CA MET A 110 -22.44 1.37 -6.43
C MET A 110 -23.74 2.13 -6.13
N ARG A 111 -24.90 1.45 -6.06
CA ARG A 111 -26.17 2.06 -5.70
C ARG A 111 -26.26 2.26 -4.19
N THR A 112 -26.75 3.41 -3.78
CA THR A 112 -27.14 3.67 -2.38
C THR A 112 -28.51 3.02 -2.09
N ASN A 113 -29.04 3.21 -0.88
CA ASN A 113 -30.41 2.84 -0.55
C ASN A 113 -31.47 3.60 -1.37
N VAL A 114 -31.11 4.67 -2.07
CA VAL A 114 -31.95 5.39 -3.03
C VAL A 114 -31.53 4.95 -4.43
N PRO A 115 -32.34 4.17 -5.18
CA PRO A 115 -31.89 3.40 -6.34
C PRO A 115 -31.29 4.19 -7.51
N HIS A 116 -31.60 5.48 -7.63
CA HIS A 116 -31.07 6.37 -8.67
C HIS A 116 -29.91 7.25 -8.18
N ILE A 117 -29.47 7.07 -6.93
CA ILE A 117 -28.33 7.78 -6.35
C ILE A 117 -27.18 6.77 -6.12
N PHE A 118 -26.03 7.09 -6.66
CA PHE A 118 -24.81 6.29 -6.56
C PHE A 118 -23.81 7.01 -5.64
N ALA A 119 -22.92 6.24 -5.01
CA ALA A 119 -21.78 6.79 -4.28
C ALA A 119 -20.52 5.98 -4.62
N ILE A 120 -19.38 6.66 -4.72
CA ILE A 120 -18.10 6.09 -5.09
C ILE A 120 -16.96 6.72 -4.28
N GLY A 121 -15.80 6.09 -4.25
CA GLY A 121 -14.57 6.61 -3.72
C GLY A 121 -14.48 6.57 -2.19
N ASP A 122 -13.81 7.54 -1.62
CA ASP A 122 -13.49 7.59 -0.18
C ASP A 122 -14.74 7.55 0.71
N ILE A 123 -15.89 7.96 0.19
CA ILE A 123 -17.13 8.04 0.93
C ILE A 123 -17.83 6.68 1.11
N VAL A 124 -17.48 5.67 0.29
CA VAL A 124 -18.15 4.36 0.35
C VAL A 124 -17.37 3.33 1.18
N GLY A 125 -16.05 3.50 1.35
CA GLY A 125 -15.26 2.56 2.17
C GLY A 125 -13.77 2.59 1.90
N GLN A 126 -13.08 1.71 2.64
CA GLN A 126 -11.66 1.46 2.45
C GLN A 126 -11.41 0.49 1.28
N PRO A 127 -10.23 0.54 0.65
CA PRO A 127 -9.18 1.54 0.81
C PRO A 127 -9.58 2.89 0.17
N MET A 128 -9.15 4.00 0.79
CA MET A 128 -9.41 5.37 0.27
C MET A 128 -8.37 5.74 -0.78
N LEU A 129 -8.54 5.21 -2.00
CA LEU A 129 -7.59 5.33 -3.10
C LEU A 129 -8.27 5.83 -4.37
N ALA A 130 -7.62 6.77 -5.06
CA ALA A 130 -8.17 7.42 -6.25
C ALA A 130 -8.44 6.41 -7.39
N HIS A 131 -7.53 5.46 -7.63
CA HIS A 131 -7.70 4.44 -8.66
C HIS A 131 -8.87 3.48 -8.38
N LYS A 132 -9.16 3.17 -7.11
CA LYS A 132 -10.39 2.44 -6.72
C LYS A 132 -11.63 3.25 -7.14
N ALA A 133 -11.65 4.54 -6.80
CA ALA A 133 -12.79 5.43 -7.11
C ALA A 133 -13.06 5.52 -8.62
N VAL A 134 -12.04 5.49 -9.48
CA VAL A 134 -12.18 5.49 -10.94
C VAL A 134 -12.91 4.23 -11.42
N HIS A 135 -12.53 3.05 -10.93
CA HIS A 135 -13.20 1.80 -11.30
C HIS A 135 -14.65 1.73 -10.77
N GLU A 136 -14.88 2.18 -9.54
CA GLU A 136 -16.23 2.33 -9.00
C GLU A 136 -17.08 3.29 -9.83
N ALA A 137 -16.49 4.38 -10.34
CA ALA A 137 -17.17 5.34 -11.20
C ALA A 137 -17.58 4.75 -12.55
N HIS A 138 -16.73 3.90 -13.16
CA HIS A 138 -17.08 3.20 -14.38
C HIS A 138 -18.32 2.31 -14.14
N VAL A 139 -18.31 1.49 -13.09
CA VAL A 139 -19.46 0.66 -12.74
C VAL A 139 -20.72 1.50 -12.50
N ALA A 140 -20.63 2.58 -11.73
CA ALA A 140 -21.77 3.46 -11.48
C ALA A 140 -22.33 4.07 -12.78
N ALA A 141 -21.46 4.49 -13.70
CA ALA A 141 -21.86 5.06 -14.98
C ALA A 141 -22.51 4.01 -15.92
N GLU A 142 -21.93 2.82 -16.01
CA GLU A 142 -22.46 1.70 -16.80
C GLU A 142 -23.85 1.29 -16.31
N VAL A 143 -24.00 1.11 -14.99
CA VAL A 143 -25.28 0.77 -14.37
C VAL A 143 -26.31 1.89 -14.56
N ALA A 144 -25.93 3.16 -14.42
CA ALA A 144 -26.80 4.31 -14.67
C ALA A 144 -27.24 4.40 -16.15
N SER A 145 -26.40 3.91 -17.06
CA SER A 145 -26.69 3.84 -18.50
C SER A 145 -27.52 2.61 -18.91
N GLY A 146 -27.88 1.74 -17.95
CA GLY A 146 -28.75 0.59 -18.16
C GLY A 146 -28.04 -0.77 -18.25
N ASP A 147 -26.73 -0.85 -18.07
CA ASP A 147 -26.04 -2.13 -17.94
C ASP A 147 -26.35 -2.76 -16.58
N THR A 148 -27.19 -3.78 -16.57
CA THR A 148 -27.60 -4.50 -15.36
C THR A 148 -26.57 -5.52 -14.88
N LYS A 149 -25.49 -5.77 -15.66
CA LYS A 149 -24.45 -6.76 -15.33
C LYS A 149 -23.19 -6.15 -14.77
N ALA A 150 -22.99 -4.84 -14.97
CA ALA A 150 -21.83 -4.16 -14.45
C ALA A 150 -21.81 -4.23 -12.91
N GLN A 151 -20.67 -4.59 -12.35
CA GLN A 151 -20.46 -4.71 -10.90
C GLN A 151 -18.99 -4.46 -10.55
N PHE A 152 -18.76 -3.96 -9.34
CA PHE A 152 -17.41 -3.81 -8.79
C PHE A 152 -17.00 -5.12 -8.11
N ASP A 153 -16.15 -5.88 -8.78
CA ASP A 153 -15.71 -7.22 -8.37
C ASP A 153 -14.16 -7.38 -8.36
N ALA A 154 -13.44 -6.29 -8.22
CA ALA A 154 -11.98 -6.30 -8.17
C ALA A 154 -11.48 -7.29 -7.10
N ARG A 155 -10.63 -8.25 -7.51
CA ARG A 155 -10.02 -9.22 -6.61
C ARG A 155 -8.97 -8.54 -5.71
N VAL A 156 -8.25 -7.58 -6.27
CA VAL A 156 -7.18 -6.86 -5.57
C VAL A 156 -7.16 -5.37 -5.95
N ILE A 157 -6.68 -4.56 -5.04
CA ILE A 157 -6.46 -3.13 -5.24
C ILE A 157 -5.03 -2.84 -4.79
N PRO A 158 -4.12 -2.42 -5.70
CA PRO A 158 -2.75 -2.13 -5.34
C PRO A 158 -2.64 -0.88 -4.47
N SER A 159 -1.63 -0.86 -3.61
CA SER A 159 -1.28 0.28 -2.77
C SER A 159 0.16 0.69 -3.02
N VAL A 160 0.41 2.00 -3.02
CA VAL A 160 1.75 2.56 -3.22
C VAL A 160 2.01 3.67 -2.21
N ALA A 161 3.13 3.58 -1.50
CA ALA A 161 3.73 4.70 -0.81
C ALA A 161 4.77 5.33 -1.73
N TYR A 162 4.48 6.53 -2.23
CA TYR A 162 5.32 7.28 -3.19
C TYR A 162 6.50 7.96 -2.49
N THR A 163 7.21 7.19 -1.74
CA THR A 163 8.44 7.58 -1.03
C THR A 163 9.66 7.35 -1.91
N ASP A 164 10.86 7.55 -1.37
CA ASP A 164 12.12 7.20 -2.03
C ASP A 164 12.95 6.33 -1.06
N PRO A 165 13.17 5.02 -1.38
CA PRO A 165 12.53 4.25 -2.45
C PRO A 165 11.01 4.15 -2.28
N GLU A 166 10.29 3.85 -3.36
CA GLU A 166 8.86 3.55 -3.29
C GLU A 166 8.62 2.20 -2.62
N VAL A 167 7.46 2.06 -1.97
CA VAL A 167 6.97 0.78 -1.43
C VAL A 167 5.61 0.50 -2.04
N ALA A 168 5.50 -0.55 -2.84
CA ALA A 168 4.26 -0.95 -3.49
C ALA A 168 3.88 -2.38 -3.09
N TRP A 169 2.58 -2.64 -2.90
CA TRP A 169 2.09 -3.99 -2.56
C TRP A 169 0.68 -4.20 -3.07
N VAL A 170 0.32 -5.46 -3.27
CA VAL A 170 -1.00 -5.86 -3.74
C VAL A 170 -1.31 -7.29 -3.29
N GLY A 171 -2.59 -7.56 -3.03
CA GLY A 171 -3.07 -8.86 -2.59
C GLY A 171 -2.66 -9.21 -1.17
N LEU A 172 -2.44 -10.50 -0.92
CA LEU A 172 -2.16 -11.05 0.41
C LEU A 172 -0.74 -10.68 0.88
N THR A 173 -0.62 -10.20 2.12
CA THR A 173 0.67 -10.01 2.79
C THR A 173 1.10 -11.25 3.58
N GLU A 174 2.38 -11.37 3.95
CA GLU A 174 2.87 -12.47 4.79
C GLU A 174 2.18 -12.49 6.17
N ASP A 175 1.97 -11.30 6.76
CA ASP A 175 1.31 -11.18 8.06
C ASP A 175 -0.17 -11.61 7.99
N GLU A 176 -0.88 -11.23 6.92
CA GLU A 176 -2.26 -11.67 6.69
C GLU A 176 -2.33 -13.18 6.41
N ALA A 177 -1.42 -13.71 5.60
CA ALA A 177 -1.34 -15.14 5.33
C ALA A 177 -1.20 -15.94 6.64
N LYS A 178 -0.27 -15.49 7.49
CA LYS A 178 -0.05 -16.10 8.82
C LYS A 178 -1.29 -15.99 9.71
N ALA A 179 -1.91 -14.82 9.75
CA ALA A 179 -3.12 -14.61 10.58
C ALA A 179 -4.31 -15.46 10.13
N LYS A 180 -4.43 -15.69 8.79
CA LYS A 180 -5.50 -16.50 8.18
C LYS A 180 -5.15 -18.01 8.11
N GLY A 181 -3.93 -18.40 8.50
CA GLY A 181 -3.47 -19.80 8.40
C GLY A 181 -3.26 -20.29 6.96
N ILE A 182 -3.10 -19.36 6.01
CA ILE A 182 -2.86 -19.68 4.59
C ILE A 182 -1.38 -20.03 4.42
N LYS A 183 -1.10 -21.22 3.88
CA LYS A 183 0.26 -21.65 3.57
C LYS A 183 0.71 -20.99 2.26
N VAL A 184 1.77 -20.22 2.33
CA VAL A 184 2.32 -19.54 1.16
C VAL A 184 3.73 -20.02 0.85
N LYS A 185 4.06 -20.05 -0.44
CA LYS A 185 5.39 -20.21 -0.99
C LYS A 185 5.87 -18.83 -1.42
N LYS A 186 7.06 -18.43 -0.97
CA LYS A 186 7.60 -17.10 -1.23
C LYS A 186 8.73 -17.14 -2.24
N GLY A 187 8.67 -16.27 -3.24
CA GLY A 187 9.78 -15.92 -4.11
C GLY A 187 10.25 -14.51 -3.80
N LEU A 188 11.53 -14.32 -3.54
CA LEU A 188 12.13 -13.02 -3.29
C LEU A 188 13.38 -12.86 -4.15
N PHE A 189 13.41 -11.84 -5.00
CA PHE A 189 14.55 -11.47 -5.81
C PHE A 189 15.13 -10.14 -5.33
N PRO A 190 16.36 -10.14 -4.77
CA PRO A 190 17.00 -8.90 -4.31
C PRO A 190 17.52 -8.11 -5.51
N TRP A 191 17.37 -6.81 -5.49
CA TRP A 191 17.79 -5.94 -6.60
C TRP A 191 19.31 -5.78 -6.71
N THR A 192 20.05 -6.17 -5.67
CA THR A 192 21.52 -6.32 -5.77
C THR A 192 21.97 -7.33 -6.80
N ALA A 193 21.08 -8.20 -7.28
CA ALA A 193 21.29 -9.12 -8.39
C ALA A 193 20.69 -8.62 -9.71
N SER A 194 19.99 -7.46 -9.73
CA SER A 194 19.42 -6.89 -10.95
C SER A 194 20.41 -6.00 -11.67
N GLY A 195 20.78 -6.36 -12.90
CA GLY A 195 21.68 -5.55 -13.73
C GLY A 195 21.18 -4.12 -13.95
N ARG A 196 19.86 -3.92 -14.10
CA ARG A 196 19.28 -2.59 -14.25
C ARG A 196 19.36 -1.77 -12.96
N ALA A 197 19.05 -2.37 -11.81
CA ALA A 197 19.13 -1.68 -10.53
C ALA A 197 20.57 -1.25 -10.20
N ILE A 198 21.54 -2.12 -10.46
CA ILE A 198 22.98 -1.83 -10.31
C ILE A 198 23.40 -0.70 -11.26
N ALA A 199 23.02 -0.76 -12.53
CA ALA A 199 23.35 0.28 -13.51
C ALA A 199 22.75 1.64 -13.16
N ASN A 200 21.58 1.66 -12.51
CA ASN A 200 20.94 2.87 -12.03
C ASN A 200 21.55 3.39 -10.71
N GLY A 201 22.41 2.63 -10.04
CA GLY A 201 22.92 2.95 -8.69
C GLY A 201 21.83 2.91 -7.62
N ARG A 202 20.77 2.11 -7.84
CA ARG A 202 19.58 2.01 -6.97
C ARG A 202 19.20 0.53 -6.79
N ASP A 203 20.06 -0.22 -6.13
CA ASP A 203 19.95 -1.66 -5.91
C ASP A 203 19.48 -2.03 -4.49
N GLU A 204 19.02 -1.04 -3.74
CA GLU A 204 18.59 -1.15 -2.34
C GLU A 204 17.23 -1.81 -2.14
N GLY A 205 16.73 -2.57 -3.03
CA GLY A 205 15.38 -3.09 -2.91
C GLY A 205 15.27 -4.58 -3.20
N PHE A 206 14.05 -5.02 -3.33
CA PHE A 206 13.70 -6.37 -3.77
C PHE A 206 12.27 -6.43 -4.31
N THR A 207 12.02 -7.49 -5.09
CA THR A 207 10.68 -7.91 -5.50
C THR A 207 10.33 -9.21 -4.79
N LYS A 208 9.15 -9.26 -4.18
CA LYS A 208 8.64 -10.42 -3.44
C LYS A 208 7.26 -10.81 -3.97
N LEU A 209 7.08 -12.10 -4.24
CA LEU A 209 5.80 -12.69 -4.63
C LEU A 209 5.41 -13.79 -3.65
N LEU A 210 4.12 -13.91 -3.40
CA LEU A 210 3.52 -14.92 -2.54
C LEU A 210 2.57 -15.79 -3.36
N PHE A 211 2.81 -17.08 -3.34
CA PHE A 211 1.99 -18.07 -4.04
C PHE A 211 1.31 -18.99 -3.04
N ASP A 212 0.13 -19.47 -3.36
CA ASP A 212 -0.51 -20.54 -2.61
C ASP A 212 0.33 -21.81 -2.68
N ALA A 213 0.57 -22.45 -1.53
CA ALA A 213 1.46 -23.62 -1.47
C ALA A 213 0.87 -24.89 -2.13
N GLU A 214 -0.45 -24.92 -2.38
CA GLU A 214 -1.14 -26.08 -2.96
C GLU A 214 -1.53 -25.85 -4.42
N SER A 215 -2.16 -24.71 -4.74
CA SER A 215 -2.58 -24.37 -6.10
C SER A 215 -1.49 -23.72 -6.93
N HIS A 216 -0.43 -23.21 -6.30
CA HIS A 216 0.66 -22.45 -6.90
C HIS A 216 0.26 -21.08 -7.47
N GLN A 217 -1.02 -20.70 -7.37
CA GLN A 217 -1.50 -19.41 -7.85
C GLN A 217 -0.94 -18.25 -7.03
N ILE A 218 -0.68 -17.13 -7.69
CA ILE A 218 -0.23 -15.92 -7.02
C ILE A 218 -1.33 -15.33 -6.14
N LEU A 219 -1.01 -15.04 -4.88
CA LEU A 219 -1.93 -14.47 -3.90
C LEU A 219 -1.61 -13.02 -3.55
N GLY A 220 -0.35 -12.62 -3.71
CA GLY A 220 0.08 -11.28 -3.36
C GLY A 220 1.53 -11.02 -3.75
N GLY A 221 1.94 -9.77 -3.60
CA GLY A 221 3.32 -9.39 -3.82
C GLY A 221 3.61 -7.98 -3.34
N GLY A 222 4.89 -7.69 -3.21
CA GLY A 222 5.37 -6.40 -2.80
C GLY A 222 6.73 -6.08 -3.40
N ILE A 223 6.94 -4.83 -3.69
CA ILE A 223 8.15 -4.31 -4.31
C ILE A 223 8.60 -3.10 -3.50
N VAL A 224 9.87 -3.06 -3.14
CA VAL A 224 10.50 -1.87 -2.60
C VAL A 224 11.68 -1.48 -3.46
N GLY A 225 11.69 -0.26 -3.97
CA GLY A 225 12.71 0.25 -4.87
C GLY A 225 12.20 1.39 -5.73
N THR A 226 13.05 1.91 -6.62
CA THR A 226 12.64 2.93 -7.58
C THR A 226 11.62 2.34 -8.57
N HIS A 227 10.55 3.11 -8.89
CA HIS A 227 9.50 2.70 -9.81
C HIS A 227 8.69 1.46 -9.36
N ALA A 228 8.67 1.14 -8.07
CA ALA A 228 7.86 0.04 -7.55
C ALA A 228 6.36 0.23 -7.86
N GLY A 229 5.89 1.49 -7.82
CA GLY A 229 4.52 1.85 -8.16
C GLY A 229 4.16 1.59 -9.63
N ASP A 230 5.11 1.79 -10.55
CA ASP A 230 4.90 1.50 -11.97
C ASP A 230 4.89 -0.01 -12.26
N MET A 231 5.58 -0.80 -11.44
CA MET A 231 5.73 -2.26 -11.62
C MET A 231 4.60 -3.07 -10.97
N ILE A 232 4.00 -2.60 -9.88
CA ILE A 232 3.03 -3.38 -9.10
C ILE A 232 1.77 -3.73 -9.90
N GLY A 233 1.49 -3.01 -10.97
CA GLY A 233 0.37 -3.29 -11.89
C GLY A 233 0.47 -4.66 -12.55
N GLU A 234 1.68 -5.14 -12.87
CA GLU A 234 1.90 -6.48 -13.42
C GLU A 234 1.54 -7.56 -12.40
N VAL A 235 1.93 -7.38 -11.15
CA VAL A 235 1.58 -8.29 -10.05
C VAL A 235 0.06 -8.32 -9.84
N ALA A 236 -0.59 -7.15 -9.88
CA ALA A 236 -2.05 -7.07 -9.79
C ALA A 236 -2.74 -7.81 -10.94
N LEU A 237 -2.25 -7.64 -12.19
CA LEU A 237 -2.77 -8.35 -13.36
C LEU A 237 -2.59 -9.86 -13.22
N ALA A 238 -1.43 -10.32 -12.74
CA ALA A 238 -1.18 -11.74 -12.53
C ALA A 238 -2.17 -12.35 -11.52
N ILE A 239 -2.51 -11.62 -10.44
CA ILE A 239 -3.52 -12.07 -9.47
C ILE A 239 -4.92 -12.10 -10.10
N GLU A 240 -5.31 -11.06 -10.83
CA GLU A 240 -6.62 -10.99 -11.50
C GLU A 240 -6.79 -12.13 -12.51
N MET A 241 -5.74 -12.48 -13.24
CA MET A 241 -5.73 -13.57 -14.22
C MET A 241 -5.57 -14.96 -13.59
N GLY A 242 -5.27 -15.06 -12.29
CA GLY A 242 -5.05 -16.33 -11.60
C GLY A 242 -3.79 -17.06 -12.04
N ALA A 243 -2.75 -16.31 -12.43
CA ALA A 243 -1.46 -16.86 -12.86
C ALA A 243 -0.76 -17.63 -11.72
N ASP A 244 0.10 -18.56 -12.10
CA ASP A 244 0.99 -19.28 -11.18
C ASP A 244 2.46 -18.84 -11.34
N GLU A 245 3.37 -19.43 -10.54
CA GLU A 245 4.79 -19.11 -10.60
C GLU A 245 5.45 -19.49 -11.94
N VAL A 246 4.87 -20.46 -12.67
CA VAL A 246 5.37 -20.88 -13.98
C VAL A 246 4.96 -19.89 -15.05
N ASP A 247 3.70 -19.44 -15.03
CA ASP A 247 3.20 -18.44 -15.96
C ASP A 247 4.02 -17.15 -15.89
N ILE A 248 4.25 -16.66 -14.67
CA ILE A 248 5.00 -15.42 -14.45
C ILE A 248 6.48 -15.62 -14.80
N GLY A 249 7.11 -16.70 -14.33
CA GLY A 249 8.53 -16.97 -14.56
C GLY A 249 8.89 -17.27 -16.02
N LYS A 250 7.94 -17.81 -16.82
CA LYS A 250 8.13 -18.05 -18.26
C LYS A 250 7.71 -16.88 -19.14
N THR A 251 7.07 -15.84 -18.58
CA THR A 251 6.82 -14.61 -19.31
C THR A 251 8.15 -13.93 -19.64
N ILE A 252 8.39 -13.66 -20.93
CA ILE A 252 9.63 -13.04 -21.37
C ILE A 252 9.60 -11.57 -21.00
N HIS A 253 10.47 -11.15 -20.08
CA HIS A 253 10.68 -9.77 -19.72
C HIS A 253 11.85 -9.17 -20.51
N PRO A 254 11.78 -7.90 -20.91
CA PRO A 254 12.90 -7.24 -21.59
C PRO A 254 14.09 -7.09 -20.64
N HIS A 255 15.31 -7.33 -21.16
CA HIS A 255 16.57 -7.22 -20.43
C HIS A 255 17.46 -6.10 -20.98
N PRO A 256 18.09 -5.25 -20.11
CA PRO A 256 17.94 -5.20 -18.65
C PRO A 256 16.83 -4.24 -18.24
N THR A 257 15.92 -4.67 -17.38
CA THR A 257 14.86 -3.83 -16.81
C THR A 257 14.67 -4.12 -15.33
N LEU A 258 13.92 -3.25 -14.62
CA LEU A 258 13.49 -3.54 -13.26
C LEU A 258 12.35 -4.57 -13.26
N GLY A 259 11.49 -4.57 -14.30
CA GLY A 259 10.35 -5.46 -14.44
C GLY A 259 10.73 -6.94 -14.44
N GLU A 260 11.89 -7.32 -15.02
CA GLU A 260 12.35 -8.73 -15.01
C GLU A 260 12.50 -9.31 -13.60
N SER A 261 12.64 -8.46 -12.57
CA SER A 261 12.68 -8.90 -11.17
C SER A 261 11.40 -9.59 -10.70
N ILE A 262 10.26 -9.35 -11.38
CA ILE A 262 8.99 -10.04 -11.10
C ILE A 262 9.08 -11.49 -11.60
N GLY A 263 9.51 -11.70 -12.84
CA GLY A 263 9.75 -13.04 -13.38
C GLY A 263 10.78 -13.81 -12.56
N MET A 264 11.90 -13.17 -12.21
CA MET A 264 12.95 -13.78 -11.39
C MET A 264 12.46 -14.14 -9.98
N ALA A 265 11.60 -13.32 -9.36
CA ALA A 265 10.98 -13.67 -8.08
C ALA A 265 10.07 -14.91 -8.20
N ALA A 266 9.33 -15.03 -9.30
CA ALA A 266 8.53 -16.24 -9.58
C ALA A 266 9.42 -17.47 -9.80
N GLU A 267 10.52 -17.34 -10.54
CA GLU A 267 11.51 -18.41 -10.72
C GLU A 267 12.16 -18.83 -9.40
N VAL A 268 12.41 -17.89 -8.48
CA VAL A 268 12.90 -18.22 -7.12
C VAL A 268 11.87 -19.07 -6.39
N ALA A 269 10.58 -18.70 -6.45
CA ALA A 269 9.51 -19.50 -5.85
C ALA A 269 9.44 -20.89 -6.49
N HIS A 270 9.54 -20.99 -7.82
CA HIS A 270 9.52 -22.26 -8.55
C HIS A 270 10.78 -23.11 -8.30
N GLY A 271 11.92 -22.48 -8.01
CA GLY A 271 13.22 -23.15 -7.82
C GLY A 271 14.03 -23.26 -9.09
N SER A 272 13.73 -22.47 -10.12
CA SER A 272 14.40 -22.44 -11.43
C SER A 272 15.31 -21.23 -11.66
N CYS A 273 15.33 -20.26 -10.75
CA CYS A 273 16.14 -19.05 -10.88
C CYS A 273 17.64 -19.40 -10.92
N THR A 274 18.34 -18.92 -11.96
CA THR A 274 19.78 -19.13 -12.17
C THR A 274 20.63 -17.94 -11.73
N ASP A 275 20.03 -16.79 -11.50
CA ASP A 275 20.71 -15.53 -11.17
C ASP A 275 21.00 -15.37 -9.67
N LEU A 276 20.54 -16.31 -8.86
CA LEU A 276 20.83 -16.39 -7.43
C LEU A 276 21.50 -17.71 -7.08
N PRO A 277 22.38 -17.73 -6.04
CA PRO A 277 22.89 -18.98 -5.52
C PRO A 277 21.77 -19.93 -5.12
N PRO A 278 21.92 -21.25 -5.31
CA PRO A 278 20.92 -22.22 -4.90
C PRO A 278 20.56 -22.04 -3.41
N GLN A 279 19.27 -21.99 -3.11
CA GLN A 279 18.83 -21.98 -1.71
C GLN A 279 19.29 -23.28 -1.04
N ARG A 280 20.03 -23.16 0.06
CA ARG A 280 20.36 -24.33 0.89
C ARG A 280 19.06 -24.88 1.46
N LYS A 281 18.79 -26.15 1.15
CA LYS A 281 17.65 -26.88 1.73
C LYS A 281 17.81 -27.06 3.23
#